data_76a6fa1d691239b22527063ae31ef902
#
_entry.id   76a6fa1d691239b22527063ae31ef902
#
_cell.length_a   1.000
_cell.length_b   1.000
_cell.length_c   1.000
_cell.angle_alpha   90.00
_cell.angle_beta   90.00
_cell.angle_gamma   90.00
#
_symmetry.space_group_name_H-M   'P 1'
#
loop_
_entity.id
_entity.type
_entity.pdbx_description
1 polymer ?
#
loop_
_entity_poly.entity_id
_entity_poly.type
_entity_poly.pdbx_seq_one_letter_code
_entity_poly.pdbx_strand_id
1 'polypeptide(L)'
;MTNPNGRFGIHGGQYVPETLMNAVNELEKAYNYYKNDPEFNRELTELFNEYAGRPSRLYYAEKMTKDLGGAKIYLKREDLNHTGAHKINNVLGQALLAKKMGKTRLIAETGAGQHGVATATAAALMGMECVVFMGEEDTIRQALNVYRMRLLGAEVIPVKTGTATLKDAVSEAMREWTFRVSDTHYCLGSVMGPHPFPTIVRDFQAVISKEIKEQMLEKEGKLPDAVIACVGGGSNAIGSFYHFIEEASVRLIGCEAAGRGVDTFETAATIATGRVGIFHGMKSYFCQDQYGQIAPVYSISAGLDYPGIGPEHAHLHDIGRAEYVPITDEEAVNAFEYLARTEGIIPAIESAHAVAYAMKLAPTMGKNQAIVITISGRGDKDCAAIARYRGEDIHE
;
A
#
# COMPACT_ATOMS: atom_id res chain seq x y z
N MET A 1 -14.71 -0.78 13.35
CA MET A 1 -16.18 -1.05 13.21
C MET A 1 -16.42 -1.67 11.84
N THR A 2 -16.83 -2.91 11.78
CA THR A 2 -17.21 -3.57 10.52
C THR A 2 -18.61 -3.10 10.17
N ASN A 3 -18.75 -2.32 9.13
CA ASN A 3 -20.05 -1.95 8.59
C ASN A 3 -20.65 -3.15 7.85
N PRO A 4 -21.84 -3.63 8.19
CA PRO A 4 -22.45 -4.84 7.61
C PRO A 4 -22.67 -4.78 6.09
N ASN A 5 -22.50 -3.64 5.45
CA ASN A 5 -22.71 -3.43 4.01
C ASN A 5 -21.45 -2.99 3.25
N GLY A 6 -20.25 -3.24 3.79
CA GLY A 6 -18.99 -2.84 3.15
C GLY A 6 -18.81 -1.33 3.04
N ARG A 7 -19.38 -0.58 3.98
CA ARG A 7 -19.29 0.88 4.00
C ARG A 7 -18.52 1.37 5.22
N PHE A 8 -17.81 2.46 5.01
CA PHE A 8 -17.10 3.26 5.99
C PHE A 8 -17.73 4.66 5.94
N GLY A 9 -18.70 4.94 6.80
CA GLY A 9 -19.56 6.12 6.66
C GLY A 9 -20.28 6.13 5.30
N ILE A 10 -20.06 7.18 4.49
CA ILE A 10 -20.63 7.29 3.14
C ILE A 10 -19.78 6.58 2.06
N HIS A 11 -18.58 6.14 2.41
CA HIS A 11 -17.59 5.55 1.49
C HIS A 11 -17.71 4.02 1.40
N GLY A 12 -17.02 3.41 0.43
CA GLY A 12 -17.05 1.96 0.19
C GLY A 12 -18.20 1.52 -0.70
N GLY A 13 -18.72 0.34 -0.46
CA GLY A 13 -19.81 -0.27 -1.24
C GLY A 13 -19.30 -1.15 -2.39
N GLN A 14 -20.25 -1.63 -3.22
CA GLN A 14 -19.99 -2.53 -4.35
C GLN A 14 -20.59 -1.91 -5.63
N TYR A 15 -19.79 -1.17 -6.37
CA TYR A 15 -20.22 -0.52 -7.63
C TYR A 15 -19.57 -1.26 -8.80
N VAL A 16 -20.02 -2.50 -9.03
CA VAL A 16 -19.49 -3.38 -10.07
C VAL A 16 -20.62 -3.80 -11.02
N PRO A 17 -20.28 -4.20 -12.27
CA PRO A 17 -21.23 -4.80 -13.19
C PRO A 17 -21.88 -6.05 -12.61
N GLU A 18 -23.12 -6.36 -13.03
CA GLU A 18 -23.87 -7.55 -12.60
C GLU A 18 -23.05 -8.85 -12.79
N THR A 19 -22.25 -8.90 -13.83
CA THR A 19 -21.35 -10.03 -14.13
C THR A 19 -20.31 -10.33 -13.04
N LEU A 20 -19.93 -9.34 -12.24
CA LEU A 20 -19.00 -9.50 -11.11
C LEU A 20 -19.67 -9.67 -9.76
N MET A 21 -20.97 -9.42 -9.64
CA MET A 21 -21.66 -9.49 -8.36
C MET A 21 -21.55 -10.87 -7.69
N ASN A 22 -21.66 -11.96 -8.47
CA ASN A 22 -21.51 -13.31 -7.92
C ASN A 22 -20.10 -13.54 -7.39
N ALA A 23 -19.06 -13.05 -8.09
CA ALA A 23 -17.66 -13.21 -7.68
C ALA A 23 -17.35 -12.45 -6.38
N VAL A 24 -17.80 -11.22 -6.24
CA VAL A 24 -17.57 -10.45 -4.99
C VAL A 24 -18.37 -11.02 -3.83
N ASN A 25 -19.60 -11.53 -4.07
CA ASN A 25 -20.40 -12.19 -3.04
C ASN A 25 -19.81 -13.56 -2.61
N GLU A 26 -19.27 -14.32 -3.55
CA GLU A 26 -18.53 -15.57 -3.27
C GLU A 26 -17.31 -15.27 -2.39
N LEU A 27 -16.54 -14.24 -2.77
CA LEU A 27 -15.36 -13.81 -2.03
C LEU A 27 -15.72 -13.36 -0.61
N GLU A 28 -16.78 -12.57 -0.45
CA GLU A 28 -17.25 -12.09 0.87
C GLU A 28 -17.66 -13.26 1.77
N LYS A 29 -18.41 -14.23 1.25
CA LYS A 29 -18.81 -15.43 2.00
C LYS A 29 -17.62 -16.25 2.41
N ALA A 30 -16.69 -16.52 1.49
CA ALA A 30 -15.47 -17.28 1.77
C ALA A 30 -14.61 -16.54 2.82
N TYR A 31 -14.39 -15.25 2.66
CA TYR A 31 -13.62 -14.48 3.62
C TYR A 31 -14.26 -14.48 5.02
N ASN A 32 -15.58 -14.28 5.12
CA ASN A 32 -16.29 -14.29 6.41
C ASN A 32 -16.26 -15.64 7.10
N TYR A 33 -16.14 -16.73 6.35
CA TYR A 33 -15.93 -18.07 6.89
C TYR A 33 -14.47 -18.24 7.35
N TYR A 34 -13.51 -18.07 6.44
CA TYR A 34 -12.10 -18.40 6.67
C TYR A 34 -11.40 -17.47 7.66
N LYS A 35 -11.77 -16.20 7.78
CA LYS A 35 -11.17 -15.29 8.78
C LYS A 35 -11.32 -15.78 10.23
N ASN A 36 -12.31 -16.64 10.51
CA ASN A 36 -12.56 -17.21 11.82
C ASN A 36 -12.15 -18.70 11.88
N ASP A 37 -11.69 -19.30 10.79
CA ASP A 37 -11.26 -20.68 10.74
C ASP A 37 -9.88 -20.85 11.38
N PRO A 38 -9.73 -21.68 12.44
CA PRO A 38 -8.45 -21.86 13.13
C PRO A 38 -7.35 -22.44 12.22
N GLU A 39 -7.71 -23.30 11.28
CA GLU A 39 -6.74 -23.91 10.37
C GLU A 39 -6.20 -22.87 9.37
N PHE A 40 -7.08 -22.06 8.78
CA PHE A 40 -6.68 -20.97 7.91
C PHE A 40 -5.73 -19.99 8.64
N ASN A 41 -6.09 -19.60 9.86
CA ASN A 41 -5.27 -18.67 10.64
C ASN A 41 -3.92 -19.28 11.04
N ARG A 42 -3.86 -20.58 11.31
CA ARG A 42 -2.61 -21.31 11.57
C ARG A 42 -1.71 -21.30 10.32
N GLU A 43 -2.24 -21.71 9.17
CA GLU A 43 -1.51 -21.74 7.90
C GLU A 43 -0.99 -20.32 7.52
N LEU A 44 -1.83 -19.30 7.68
CA LEU A 44 -1.42 -17.92 7.40
C LEU A 44 -0.32 -17.45 8.35
N THR A 45 -0.42 -17.81 9.64
CA THR A 45 0.61 -17.47 10.64
C THR A 45 1.94 -18.16 10.32
N GLU A 46 1.90 -19.43 9.91
CA GLU A 46 3.09 -20.17 9.45
C GLU A 46 3.72 -19.49 8.23
N LEU A 47 2.93 -19.10 7.23
CA LEU A 47 3.40 -18.36 6.07
C LEU A 47 4.02 -17.01 6.45
N PHE A 48 3.45 -16.30 7.40
CA PHE A 48 4.00 -15.04 7.88
C PHE A 48 5.34 -15.25 8.57
N ASN A 49 5.45 -16.23 9.45
CA ASN A 49 6.64 -16.43 10.26
C ASN A 49 7.78 -17.09 9.45
N GLU A 50 7.48 -18.17 8.74
CA GLU A 50 8.49 -19.00 8.10
C GLU A 50 8.86 -18.51 6.69
N TYR A 51 7.93 -17.86 5.99
CA TYR A 51 8.14 -17.45 4.60
C TYR A 51 8.28 -15.94 4.43
N ALA A 52 7.39 -15.13 5.02
CA ALA A 52 7.47 -13.70 4.91
C ALA A 52 8.53 -13.05 5.82
N GLY A 53 9.00 -13.76 6.84
CA GLY A 53 10.04 -13.28 7.77
C GLY A 53 9.48 -12.36 8.86
N ARG A 54 8.21 -12.56 9.26
CA ARG A 54 7.59 -11.79 10.35
C ARG A 54 7.94 -12.40 11.73
N PRO A 55 7.82 -11.62 12.83
CA PRO A 55 7.45 -10.19 12.87
C PRO A 55 8.52 -9.29 12.26
N SER A 56 8.10 -8.26 11.52
CA SER A 56 9.04 -7.25 11.03
C SER A 56 9.60 -6.44 12.20
N ARG A 57 10.82 -5.94 12.07
CA ARG A 57 11.50 -5.27 13.17
C ARG A 57 11.01 -3.84 13.37
N LEU A 58 10.92 -3.42 14.63
CA LEU A 58 10.80 -2.02 15.01
C LEU A 58 12.19 -1.52 15.42
N TYR A 59 12.83 -0.77 14.53
CA TYR A 59 14.19 -0.29 14.68
C TYR A 59 14.21 1.12 15.28
N TYR A 60 14.96 1.35 16.34
CA TYR A 60 15.19 2.69 16.87
C TYR A 60 16.23 3.42 16.02
N ALA A 61 15.80 4.45 15.33
CA ALA A 61 16.65 5.29 14.48
C ALA A 61 17.42 6.31 15.33
N GLU A 62 18.49 5.86 15.97
CA GLU A 62 19.21 6.64 16.97
C GLU A 62 19.87 7.89 16.39
N LYS A 63 20.51 7.75 15.21
CA LYS A 63 21.19 8.88 14.56
C LYS A 63 20.18 9.91 14.07
N MET A 64 19.11 9.46 13.44
CA MET A 64 18.01 10.32 12.99
C MET A 64 17.35 11.03 14.18
N THR A 65 17.12 10.34 15.30
CA THR A 65 16.58 10.92 16.53
C THR A 65 17.48 12.01 17.09
N LYS A 66 18.79 11.79 17.11
CA LYS A 66 19.76 12.78 17.60
C LYS A 66 19.89 13.98 16.68
N ASP A 67 19.91 13.73 15.38
CA ASP A 67 20.10 14.76 14.36
C ASP A 67 18.90 15.71 14.29
N LEU A 68 17.68 15.18 14.26
CA LEU A 68 16.45 15.98 14.19
C LEU A 68 16.08 16.62 15.53
N GLY A 69 16.50 16.02 16.66
CA GLY A 69 16.03 16.42 17.98
C GLY A 69 14.54 16.14 18.20
N GLY A 70 14.00 16.47 19.38
CA GLY A 70 12.59 16.24 19.71
C GLY A 70 12.24 14.78 19.93
N ALA A 71 11.22 14.25 19.23
CA ALA A 71 10.71 12.91 19.45
C ALA A 71 11.69 11.79 19.10
N LYS A 72 11.60 10.67 19.82
CA LYS A 72 12.25 9.41 19.43
C LYS A 72 11.64 8.89 18.13
N ILE A 73 12.47 8.38 17.23
CA ILE A 73 12.04 7.87 15.92
C ILE A 73 12.26 6.36 15.86
N TYR A 74 11.20 5.65 15.54
CA TYR A 74 11.20 4.22 15.29
C TYR A 74 10.78 3.94 13.85
N LEU A 75 11.47 3.00 13.20
CA LEU A 75 11.17 2.56 11.84
C LEU A 75 10.59 1.15 11.88
N LYS A 76 9.35 0.99 11.43
CA LYS A 76 8.73 -0.32 11.21
C LYS A 76 9.19 -0.86 9.87
N ARG A 77 10.06 -1.87 9.92
CA ARG A 77 10.90 -2.35 8.82
C ARG A 77 10.18 -3.38 7.93
N GLU A 78 9.11 -2.96 7.23
CA GLU A 78 8.42 -3.80 6.25
C GLU A 78 9.28 -4.05 4.99
N ASP A 79 10.30 -3.27 4.77
CA ASP A 79 11.32 -3.43 3.73
C ASP A 79 12.18 -4.70 3.91
N LEU A 80 12.22 -5.27 5.10
CA LEU A 80 12.96 -6.50 5.40
C LEU A 80 12.13 -7.77 5.19
N ASN A 81 10.84 -7.65 4.92
CA ASN A 81 10.01 -8.81 4.60
C ASN A 81 10.44 -9.44 3.28
N HIS A 82 10.11 -10.72 3.09
CA HIS A 82 10.28 -11.39 1.80
C HIS A 82 9.63 -10.56 0.67
N THR A 83 10.26 -10.51 -0.49
CA THR A 83 9.99 -9.60 -1.62
C THR A 83 10.38 -8.13 -1.40
N GLY A 84 10.76 -7.74 -0.19
CA GLY A 84 11.28 -6.41 0.13
C GLY A 84 10.23 -5.33 0.35
N ALA A 85 8.98 -5.70 0.68
CA ALA A 85 7.90 -4.75 0.96
C ALA A 85 6.75 -5.40 1.74
N HIS A 86 5.84 -4.55 2.27
CA HIS A 86 4.61 -4.94 2.97
C HIS A 86 3.60 -5.73 2.12
N LYS A 87 3.71 -5.68 0.80
CA LYS A 87 2.75 -6.31 -0.12
C LYS A 87 2.58 -7.80 0.11
N ILE A 88 3.64 -8.49 0.52
CA ILE A 88 3.61 -9.94 0.78
C ILE A 88 2.57 -10.33 1.84
N ASN A 89 2.30 -9.46 2.83
CA ASN A 89 1.32 -9.74 3.88
C ASN A 89 -0.08 -9.99 3.30
N ASN A 90 -0.55 -9.02 2.52
CA ASN A 90 -1.85 -9.08 1.87
C ASN A 90 -1.92 -10.24 0.86
N VAL A 91 -0.88 -10.40 0.05
CA VAL A 91 -0.87 -11.37 -1.04
C VAL A 91 -0.89 -12.80 -0.53
N LEU A 92 -0.13 -13.14 0.51
CA LEU A 92 -0.18 -14.47 1.13
C LEU A 92 -1.58 -14.78 1.65
N GLY A 93 -2.22 -13.82 2.32
CA GLY A 93 -3.59 -13.98 2.80
C GLY A 93 -4.60 -14.20 1.67
N GLN A 94 -4.54 -13.38 0.61
CA GLN A 94 -5.45 -13.52 -0.53
C GLN A 94 -5.18 -14.79 -1.34
N ALA A 95 -3.92 -15.17 -1.56
CA ALA A 95 -3.59 -16.39 -2.29
C ALA A 95 -4.02 -17.65 -1.52
N LEU A 96 -3.83 -17.67 -0.20
CA LEU A 96 -4.33 -18.77 0.65
C LEU A 96 -5.86 -18.83 0.60
N LEU A 97 -6.54 -17.70 0.70
CA LEU A 97 -8.00 -17.62 0.58
C LEU A 97 -8.47 -18.15 -0.79
N ALA A 98 -7.83 -17.70 -1.87
CA ALA A 98 -8.13 -18.15 -3.23
C ALA A 98 -7.97 -19.68 -3.38
N LYS A 99 -6.90 -20.24 -2.82
CA LYS A 99 -6.65 -21.68 -2.80
C LYS A 99 -7.74 -22.43 -2.04
N LYS A 100 -8.17 -21.94 -0.87
CA LYS A 100 -9.29 -22.52 -0.09
C LYS A 100 -10.64 -22.40 -0.84
N MET A 101 -10.79 -21.40 -1.71
CA MET A 101 -11.95 -21.26 -2.60
C MET A 101 -11.88 -22.15 -3.85
N GLY A 102 -10.81 -22.92 -4.04
CA GLY A 102 -10.60 -23.77 -5.22
C GLY A 102 -10.19 -23.01 -6.48
N LYS A 103 -9.76 -21.74 -6.37
CA LYS A 103 -9.22 -21.02 -7.51
C LYS A 103 -7.82 -21.52 -7.86
N THR A 104 -7.52 -21.57 -9.15
CA THR A 104 -6.24 -22.09 -9.69
C THR A 104 -5.38 -21.02 -10.33
N ARG A 105 -5.91 -19.79 -10.46
CA ARG A 105 -5.26 -18.66 -11.13
C ARG A 105 -5.39 -17.40 -10.28
N LEU A 106 -4.29 -16.65 -10.17
CA LEU A 106 -4.27 -15.30 -9.63
C LEU A 106 -4.05 -14.28 -10.74
N ILE A 107 -4.79 -13.19 -10.69
CA ILE A 107 -4.48 -11.99 -11.49
C ILE A 107 -4.23 -10.83 -10.55
N ALA A 108 -3.37 -9.89 -10.97
CA ALA A 108 -3.06 -8.68 -10.21
C ALA A 108 -2.81 -7.49 -11.14
N GLU A 109 -3.01 -6.31 -10.63
CA GLU A 109 -2.49 -5.06 -11.17
C GLU A 109 -1.18 -4.68 -10.46
N THR A 110 -0.33 -3.89 -11.11
CA THR A 110 0.84 -3.31 -10.44
C THR A 110 1.30 -2.02 -11.13
N GLY A 111 1.82 -1.07 -10.35
CA GLY A 111 2.52 0.14 -10.82
C GLY A 111 4.02 -0.01 -10.62
N ALA A 112 4.52 0.17 -9.40
CA ALA A 112 5.95 -0.01 -9.07
C ALA A 112 6.47 -1.45 -9.23
N GLY A 113 5.59 -2.43 -9.50
CA GLY A 113 5.94 -3.83 -9.65
C GLY A 113 5.96 -4.63 -8.35
N GLN A 114 5.96 -3.99 -7.18
CA GLN A 114 6.08 -4.70 -5.89
C GLN A 114 4.90 -5.62 -5.61
N HIS A 115 3.69 -5.19 -5.93
CA HIS A 115 2.50 -6.03 -5.78
C HIS A 115 2.51 -7.20 -6.76
N GLY A 116 2.88 -6.95 -8.02
CA GLY A 116 3.04 -8.00 -9.03
C GLY A 116 4.08 -9.05 -8.63
N VAL A 117 5.25 -8.62 -8.15
CA VAL A 117 6.29 -9.54 -7.64
C VAL A 117 5.77 -10.36 -6.47
N ALA A 118 5.08 -9.74 -5.50
CA ALA A 118 4.50 -10.46 -4.37
C ALA A 118 3.45 -11.49 -4.82
N THR A 119 2.57 -11.11 -5.78
CA THR A 119 1.54 -12.02 -6.32
C THR A 119 2.16 -13.19 -7.08
N ALA A 120 3.15 -12.92 -7.94
CA ALA A 120 3.89 -13.95 -8.65
C ALA A 120 4.61 -14.90 -7.68
N THR A 121 5.17 -14.36 -6.60
CA THR A 121 5.82 -15.14 -5.53
C THR A 121 4.85 -16.08 -4.84
N ALA A 122 3.69 -15.60 -4.41
CA ALA A 122 2.69 -16.44 -3.75
C ALA A 122 2.06 -17.46 -4.70
N ALA A 123 1.83 -17.07 -5.97
CA ALA A 123 1.34 -18.00 -6.99
C ALA A 123 2.32 -19.15 -7.23
N ALA A 124 3.62 -18.85 -7.37
CA ALA A 124 4.67 -19.86 -7.50
C ALA A 124 4.72 -20.79 -6.28
N LEU A 125 4.66 -20.23 -5.06
CA LEU A 125 4.65 -21.00 -3.81
C LEU A 125 3.45 -21.95 -3.73
N MET A 126 2.28 -21.53 -4.19
CA MET A 126 1.03 -22.28 -4.08
C MET A 126 0.68 -23.11 -5.32
N GLY A 127 1.51 -23.08 -6.37
CA GLY A 127 1.30 -23.82 -7.62
C GLY A 127 0.12 -23.30 -8.44
N MET A 128 -0.09 -21.98 -8.47
CA MET A 128 -1.18 -21.32 -9.19
C MET A 128 -0.64 -20.60 -10.44
N GLU A 129 -1.45 -20.50 -11.48
CA GLU A 129 -1.18 -19.60 -12.60
C GLU A 129 -1.17 -18.13 -12.12
N CYS A 130 -0.35 -17.29 -12.72
CA CYS A 130 -0.28 -15.88 -12.39
C CYS A 130 -0.21 -15.00 -13.64
N VAL A 131 -1.10 -14.01 -13.72
CA VAL A 131 -1.06 -12.95 -14.74
C VAL A 131 -1.07 -11.59 -14.06
N VAL A 132 -0.14 -10.73 -14.46
CA VAL A 132 0.02 -9.38 -13.89
C VAL A 132 -0.18 -8.34 -14.98
N PHE A 133 -1.15 -7.45 -14.78
CA PHE A 133 -1.37 -6.28 -15.63
C PHE A 133 -0.54 -5.11 -15.11
N MET A 134 0.20 -4.48 -15.99
CA MET A 134 1.07 -3.35 -15.67
C MET A 134 1.02 -2.32 -16.78
N GLY A 135 0.91 -1.05 -16.46
CA GLY A 135 0.95 0.00 -17.46
C GLY A 135 2.25 -0.07 -18.29
N GLU A 136 2.19 0.17 -19.60
CA GLU A 136 3.37 0.09 -20.48
C GLU A 136 4.47 1.05 -20.01
N GLU A 137 4.12 2.27 -19.60
CA GLU A 137 5.04 3.23 -18.99
C GLU A 137 5.74 2.64 -17.76
N ASP A 138 4.98 1.97 -16.89
CA ASP A 138 5.50 1.37 -15.67
C ASP A 138 6.39 0.15 -15.97
N THR A 139 6.09 -0.61 -17.03
CA THR A 139 6.94 -1.76 -17.43
C THR A 139 8.35 -1.32 -17.84
N ILE A 140 8.48 -0.13 -18.41
CA ILE A 140 9.75 0.46 -18.81
C ILE A 140 10.47 1.01 -17.56
N ARG A 141 9.77 1.78 -16.74
CA ARG A 141 10.35 2.39 -15.52
C ARG A 141 10.81 1.36 -14.50
N GLN A 142 10.17 0.18 -14.46
CA GLN A 142 10.37 -0.86 -13.46
C GLN A 142 10.74 -2.22 -14.10
N ALA A 143 11.60 -2.20 -15.12
CA ALA A 143 11.99 -3.37 -15.90
C ALA A 143 12.54 -4.52 -15.04
N LEU A 144 13.29 -4.22 -13.97
CA LEU A 144 13.79 -5.23 -13.04
C LEU A 144 12.66 -6.01 -12.36
N ASN A 145 11.58 -5.36 -11.95
CA ASN A 145 10.44 -6.04 -11.35
C ASN A 145 9.65 -6.85 -12.39
N VAL A 146 9.57 -6.37 -13.63
CA VAL A 146 8.99 -7.16 -14.74
C VAL A 146 9.77 -8.45 -14.94
N TYR A 147 11.10 -8.39 -14.95
CA TYR A 147 11.93 -9.57 -15.05
C TYR A 147 11.74 -10.54 -13.87
N ARG A 148 11.68 -10.01 -12.63
CA ARG A 148 11.41 -10.82 -11.43
C ARG A 148 10.08 -11.56 -11.52
N MET A 149 9.01 -10.89 -11.98
CA MET A 149 7.69 -11.53 -12.15
C MET A 149 7.76 -12.68 -13.16
N ARG A 150 8.42 -12.46 -14.30
CA ARG A 150 8.62 -13.50 -15.33
C ARG A 150 9.47 -14.67 -14.81
N LEU A 151 10.52 -14.39 -14.05
CA LEU A 151 11.36 -15.42 -13.43
C LEU A 151 10.57 -16.29 -12.43
N LEU A 152 9.58 -15.70 -11.76
CA LEU A 152 8.65 -16.40 -10.86
C LEU A 152 7.52 -17.15 -11.59
N GLY A 153 7.52 -17.14 -12.93
CA GLY A 153 6.55 -17.84 -13.76
C GLY A 153 5.28 -17.07 -14.08
N ALA A 154 5.20 -15.78 -13.72
CA ALA A 154 4.05 -14.97 -14.08
C ALA A 154 4.13 -14.43 -15.51
N GLU A 155 2.99 -14.37 -16.18
CA GLU A 155 2.81 -13.60 -17.41
C GLU A 155 2.61 -12.12 -17.04
N VAL A 156 3.36 -11.21 -17.67
CA VAL A 156 3.20 -9.76 -17.49
C VAL A 156 2.65 -9.16 -18.76
N ILE A 157 1.44 -8.60 -18.67
CA ILE A 157 0.72 -8.00 -19.81
C ILE A 157 0.83 -6.47 -19.71
N PRO A 158 1.53 -5.82 -20.67
CA PRO A 158 1.58 -4.37 -20.76
C PRO A 158 0.22 -3.79 -21.16
N VAL A 159 -0.29 -2.85 -20.38
CA VAL A 159 -1.54 -2.14 -20.65
C VAL A 159 -1.21 -0.82 -21.34
N LYS A 160 -1.72 -0.64 -22.58
CA LYS A 160 -1.43 0.50 -23.45
C LYS A 160 -2.54 1.56 -23.49
N THR A 161 -3.68 1.28 -22.88
CA THR A 161 -4.84 2.17 -22.86
C THR A 161 -4.69 3.29 -21.84
N GLY A 162 -5.42 4.40 -22.04
CA GLY A 162 -5.44 5.53 -21.13
C GLY A 162 -4.07 6.20 -20.99
N THR A 163 -3.61 6.38 -19.77
CA THR A 163 -2.27 6.91 -19.44
C THR A 163 -1.19 5.83 -19.38
N ALA A 164 -1.56 4.57 -19.63
CA ALA A 164 -0.68 3.41 -19.56
C ALA A 164 0.06 3.25 -18.21
N THR A 165 -0.64 3.58 -17.11
CA THR A 165 -0.14 3.53 -15.72
C THR A 165 -1.01 2.63 -14.84
N LEU A 166 -0.77 2.63 -13.53
CA LEU A 166 -1.46 1.79 -12.54
C LEU A 166 -2.98 1.83 -12.64
N LYS A 167 -3.60 3.01 -12.87
CA LYS A 167 -5.06 3.15 -13.01
C LYS A 167 -5.61 2.25 -14.12
N ASP A 168 -4.93 2.22 -15.25
CA ASP A 168 -5.35 1.45 -16.42
C ASP A 168 -5.10 -0.04 -16.24
N ALA A 169 -4.03 -0.41 -15.52
CA ALA A 169 -3.77 -1.78 -15.10
C ALA A 169 -4.88 -2.32 -14.20
N VAL A 170 -5.40 -1.53 -13.25
CA VAL A 170 -6.57 -1.88 -12.41
C VAL A 170 -7.80 -2.14 -13.28
N SER A 171 -8.08 -1.24 -14.22
CA SER A 171 -9.24 -1.37 -15.12
C SER A 171 -9.15 -2.64 -15.98
N GLU A 172 -7.97 -2.98 -16.46
CA GLU A 172 -7.76 -4.19 -17.26
C GLU A 172 -7.86 -5.47 -16.43
N ALA A 173 -7.29 -5.49 -15.23
CA ALA A 173 -7.41 -6.63 -14.31
C ALA A 173 -8.89 -6.90 -13.95
N MET A 174 -9.68 -5.85 -13.67
CA MET A 174 -11.13 -6.00 -13.42
C MET A 174 -11.88 -6.53 -14.65
N ARG A 175 -11.49 -6.10 -15.86
CA ARG A 175 -12.08 -6.58 -17.11
C ARG A 175 -11.75 -8.06 -17.35
N GLU A 176 -10.49 -8.45 -17.18
CA GLU A 176 -10.07 -9.85 -17.30
C GLU A 176 -10.75 -10.73 -16.26
N TRP A 177 -10.90 -10.27 -15.03
CA TRP A 177 -11.61 -11.03 -13.99
C TRP A 177 -13.04 -11.38 -14.38
N THR A 178 -13.72 -10.49 -15.11
CA THR A 178 -15.09 -10.71 -15.60
C THR A 178 -15.19 -11.93 -16.53
N PHE A 179 -14.15 -12.23 -17.30
CA PHE A 179 -14.14 -13.37 -18.23
C PHE A 179 -13.86 -14.72 -17.55
N ARG A 180 -13.15 -14.72 -16.43
CA ARG A 180 -12.65 -15.95 -15.79
C ARG A 180 -12.93 -16.02 -14.27
N VAL A 181 -14.10 -15.58 -13.85
CA VAL A 181 -14.47 -15.54 -12.41
C VAL A 181 -14.50 -16.94 -11.75
N SER A 182 -14.74 -18.01 -12.53
CA SER A 182 -14.88 -19.36 -11.99
C SER A 182 -13.58 -19.92 -11.44
N ASP A 183 -12.46 -19.70 -12.09
CA ASP A 183 -11.15 -20.27 -11.75
C ASP A 183 -10.12 -19.25 -11.27
N THR A 184 -10.44 -17.96 -11.38
CA THR A 184 -9.51 -16.87 -11.15
C THR A 184 -9.91 -16.04 -9.92
N HIS A 185 -8.92 -15.72 -9.08
CA HIS A 185 -9.04 -14.71 -8.04
C HIS A 185 -8.28 -13.45 -8.44
N TYR A 186 -8.95 -12.30 -8.34
CA TYR A 186 -8.29 -11.01 -8.46
C TYR A 186 -7.62 -10.67 -7.12
N CYS A 187 -6.28 -10.77 -7.08
CA CYS A 187 -5.47 -10.42 -5.93
C CYS A 187 -5.23 -8.91 -5.91
N LEU A 188 -6.15 -8.13 -5.35
CA LEU A 188 -6.10 -6.69 -5.36
C LEU A 188 -5.02 -6.15 -4.40
N GLY A 189 -4.20 -5.23 -4.89
CA GLY A 189 -2.95 -4.82 -4.23
C GLY A 189 -3.06 -3.75 -3.16
N SER A 190 -4.24 -3.14 -2.97
CA SER A 190 -4.43 -2.09 -1.97
C SER A 190 -5.82 -2.14 -1.33
N VAL A 191 -6.06 -1.25 -0.34
CA VAL A 191 -7.35 -1.15 0.40
C VAL A 191 -8.38 -0.37 -0.41
N MET A 192 -8.49 -0.68 -1.68
CA MET A 192 -9.37 -0.05 -2.66
C MET A 192 -10.27 -1.10 -3.32
N GLY A 193 -11.11 -0.66 -4.26
CA GLY A 193 -11.99 -1.55 -4.99
C GLY A 193 -13.32 -1.82 -4.30
N PRO A 194 -14.16 -2.69 -4.89
CA PRO A 194 -15.47 -3.02 -4.33
C PRO A 194 -15.33 -3.82 -3.03
N HIS A 195 -16.27 -3.67 -2.12
CA HIS A 195 -16.38 -4.60 -1.00
C HIS A 195 -16.45 -6.05 -1.52
N PRO A 196 -15.70 -7.02 -0.92
CA PRO A 196 -15.03 -6.97 0.38
C PRO A 196 -13.54 -6.61 0.35
N PHE A 197 -12.97 -6.26 -0.80
CA PHE A 197 -11.51 -6.03 -0.93
C PHE A 197 -10.93 -5.05 0.09
N PRO A 198 -11.51 -3.85 0.35
CA PRO A 198 -10.93 -2.94 1.34
C PRO A 198 -10.79 -3.56 2.73
N THR A 199 -11.77 -4.37 3.14
CA THR A 199 -11.74 -5.08 4.42
C THR A 199 -10.71 -6.20 4.44
N ILE A 200 -10.68 -7.03 3.39
CA ILE A 200 -9.74 -8.16 3.26
C ILE A 200 -8.28 -7.67 3.32
N VAL A 201 -7.97 -6.68 2.49
CA VAL A 201 -6.61 -6.14 2.40
C VAL A 201 -6.19 -5.47 3.71
N ARG A 202 -7.08 -4.68 4.33
CA ARG A 202 -6.84 -4.09 5.65
C ARG A 202 -6.51 -5.17 6.69
N ASP A 203 -7.34 -6.19 6.78
CA ASP A 203 -7.21 -7.21 7.84
C ASP A 203 -5.90 -8.00 7.70
N PHE A 204 -5.46 -8.32 6.47
CA PHE A 204 -4.17 -8.96 6.25
C PHE A 204 -2.99 -8.01 6.48
N GLN A 205 -3.15 -6.71 6.23
CA GLN A 205 -2.11 -5.72 6.52
C GLN A 205 -2.08 -5.29 7.99
N ALA A 206 -3.15 -5.49 8.74
CA ALA A 206 -3.26 -5.06 10.15
C ALA A 206 -2.24 -5.74 11.08
N VAL A 207 -1.59 -6.81 10.63
CA VAL A 207 -0.43 -7.41 11.32
C VAL A 207 0.66 -6.36 11.60
N ILE A 208 0.81 -5.33 10.75
CA ILE A 208 1.78 -4.26 10.92
C ILE A 208 1.50 -3.49 12.22
N SER A 209 0.28 -2.97 12.39
CA SER A 209 -0.09 -2.20 13.59
C SER A 209 -0.16 -3.05 14.85
N LYS A 210 -0.55 -4.33 14.74
CA LYS A 210 -0.51 -5.27 15.85
C LYS A 210 0.92 -5.38 16.41
N GLU A 211 1.88 -5.65 15.53
CA GLU A 211 3.29 -5.75 15.90
C GLU A 211 3.87 -4.42 16.39
N ILE A 212 3.50 -3.28 15.78
CA ILE A 212 3.92 -1.96 16.29
C ILE A 212 3.48 -1.78 17.74
N LYS A 213 2.21 -2.09 18.04
CA LYS A 213 1.65 -1.95 19.38
C LYS A 213 2.40 -2.80 20.40
N GLU A 214 2.62 -4.07 20.10
CA GLU A 214 3.36 -5.02 20.94
C GLU A 214 4.82 -4.57 21.15
N GLN A 215 5.52 -4.22 20.07
CA GLN A 215 6.93 -3.83 20.10
C GLN A 215 7.16 -2.47 20.78
N MET A 216 6.23 -1.51 20.66
CA MET A 216 6.32 -0.24 21.39
C MET A 216 6.10 -0.43 22.89
N LEU A 217 5.16 -1.26 23.29
CA LEU A 217 4.94 -1.61 24.68
C LEU A 217 6.17 -2.31 25.29
N GLU A 218 6.82 -3.19 24.55
CA GLU A 218 8.07 -3.86 24.96
C GLU A 218 9.22 -2.85 25.12
N LYS A 219 9.39 -1.93 24.15
CA LYS A 219 10.55 -1.01 24.11
C LYS A 219 10.39 0.24 24.96
N GLU A 220 9.19 0.81 25.01
CA GLU A 220 8.92 2.11 25.63
C GLU A 220 7.94 2.03 26.81
N GLY A 221 7.29 0.88 27.03
CA GLY A 221 6.22 0.72 28.02
C GLY A 221 4.95 1.51 27.71
N LYS A 222 4.83 2.10 26.51
CA LYS A 222 3.69 2.92 26.10
C LYS A 222 3.46 2.82 24.58
N LEU A 223 2.28 3.28 24.15
CA LEU A 223 1.98 3.46 22.72
C LEU A 223 2.79 4.61 22.11
N PRO A 224 2.98 4.63 20.77
CA PRO A 224 3.61 5.78 20.12
C PRO A 224 2.69 7.01 20.19
N ASP A 225 3.27 8.20 20.14
CA ASP A 225 2.51 9.46 20.07
C ASP A 225 2.03 9.75 18.64
N ALA A 226 2.72 9.22 17.62
CA ALA A 226 2.31 9.29 16.22
C ALA A 226 2.73 8.06 15.43
N VAL A 227 1.90 7.64 14.47
CA VAL A 227 2.20 6.65 13.45
C VAL A 227 2.10 7.32 12.09
N ILE A 228 3.16 7.25 11.29
CA ILE A 228 3.28 7.92 10.00
C ILE A 228 3.50 6.86 8.91
N ALA A 229 2.73 6.93 7.83
CA ALA A 229 2.88 6.05 6.68
C ALA A 229 2.55 6.78 5.38
N CYS A 230 3.18 6.39 4.26
CA CYS A 230 2.84 6.91 2.95
C CYS A 230 1.48 6.37 2.47
N VAL A 231 0.78 7.14 1.66
CA VAL A 231 -0.57 6.80 1.16
C VAL A 231 -0.67 7.05 -0.34
N GLY A 232 -0.87 5.96 -1.08
CA GLY A 232 -1.46 5.96 -2.42
C GLY A 232 -2.88 5.39 -2.28
N GLY A 233 -3.11 4.12 -2.68
CA GLY A 233 -4.34 3.42 -2.30
C GLY A 233 -4.48 3.19 -0.80
N GLY A 234 -3.37 3.15 -0.05
CA GLY A 234 -3.32 3.25 1.41
C GLY A 234 -3.16 1.93 2.17
N SER A 235 -2.73 0.83 1.54
CA SER A 235 -2.66 -0.47 2.23
C SER A 235 -1.66 -0.52 3.39
N ASN A 236 -0.44 0.01 3.21
CA ASN A 236 0.52 0.06 4.31
C ASN A 236 0.07 0.98 5.43
N ALA A 237 -0.55 2.11 5.09
CA ALA A 237 -1.02 3.08 6.06
C ALA A 237 -2.15 2.52 6.91
N ILE A 238 -3.18 1.92 6.30
CA ILE A 238 -4.28 1.32 7.09
C ILE A 238 -3.76 0.14 7.93
N GLY A 239 -2.83 -0.66 7.38
CA GLY A 239 -2.16 -1.71 8.14
C GLY A 239 -1.42 -1.19 9.38
N SER A 240 -0.80 -0.01 9.26
CA SER A 240 -0.10 0.66 10.36
C SER A 240 -1.05 1.35 11.34
N PHE A 241 -2.24 1.77 10.89
CA PHE A 241 -3.20 2.55 11.69
C PHE A 241 -4.23 1.69 12.42
N TYR A 242 -4.60 0.54 11.89
CA TYR A 242 -5.80 -0.19 12.26
C TYR A 242 -5.97 -0.41 13.78
N HIS A 243 -4.95 -0.93 14.48
CA HIS A 243 -5.02 -1.17 15.92
C HIS A 243 -4.87 0.09 16.77
N PHE A 244 -4.72 1.25 16.13
CA PHE A 244 -4.66 2.56 16.80
C PHE A 244 -5.87 3.44 16.49
N ILE A 245 -6.82 2.98 15.65
CA ILE A 245 -7.99 3.79 15.28
C ILE A 245 -8.78 4.24 16.52
N GLU A 246 -8.96 3.35 17.48
CA GLU A 246 -9.67 3.64 18.74
C GLU A 246 -8.77 4.29 19.82
N GLU A 247 -7.48 4.41 19.58
CA GLU A 247 -6.50 4.99 20.51
C GLU A 247 -6.36 6.50 20.25
N ALA A 248 -7.24 7.31 20.84
CA ALA A 248 -7.29 8.75 20.58
C ALA A 248 -5.97 9.50 20.92
N SER A 249 -5.11 8.94 21.79
CA SER A 249 -3.80 9.50 22.13
C SER A 249 -2.75 9.35 21.03
N VAL A 250 -2.98 8.47 20.04
CA VAL A 250 -2.05 8.21 18.95
C VAL A 250 -2.49 8.97 17.70
N ARG A 251 -1.67 9.90 17.22
CA ARG A 251 -1.90 10.58 15.95
C ARG A 251 -1.65 9.61 14.78
N LEU A 252 -2.55 9.60 13.81
CA LEU A 252 -2.43 8.82 12.58
C LEU A 252 -2.21 9.76 11.40
N ILE A 253 -1.10 9.61 10.70
CA ILE A 253 -0.68 10.59 9.68
C ILE A 253 -0.34 9.86 8.39
N GLY A 254 -1.16 10.09 7.36
CA GLY A 254 -0.96 9.61 6.00
C GLY A 254 -0.24 10.65 5.16
N CYS A 255 0.86 10.26 4.51
CA CYS A 255 1.64 11.14 3.64
C CYS A 255 1.31 10.85 2.18
N GLU A 256 0.65 11.79 1.51
CA GLU A 256 0.26 11.70 0.11
C GLU A 256 1.34 12.24 -0.81
N ALA A 257 1.42 11.71 -2.04
CA ALA A 257 2.35 12.20 -3.05
C ALA A 257 1.82 13.47 -3.73
N ALA A 258 2.35 14.60 -3.38
CA ALA A 258 2.01 15.88 -3.99
C ALA A 258 2.72 16.14 -5.33
N GLY A 259 3.59 15.23 -5.77
CA GLY A 259 4.31 15.40 -7.02
C GLY A 259 5.06 16.72 -7.08
N ARG A 260 4.71 17.59 -8.04
CA ARG A 260 5.29 18.93 -8.16
C ARG A 260 4.55 20.01 -7.36
N GLY A 261 3.53 19.63 -6.61
CA GLY A 261 2.76 20.51 -5.74
C GLY A 261 1.25 20.38 -5.93
N VAL A 262 0.48 20.56 -4.86
CA VAL A 262 -1.00 20.44 -4.88
C VAL A 262 -1.69 21.52 -5.72
N ASP A 263 -1.01 22.63 -5.99
CA ASP A 263 -1.51 23.71 -6.84
C ASP A 263 -1.18 23.47 -8.33
N THR A 264 -0.61 22.34 -8.67
CA THR A 264 -0.29 21.92 -10.03
C THR A 264 -1.21 20.81 -10.51
N PHE A 265 -1.20 20.53 -11.83
CA PHE A 265 -1.88 19.32 -12.36
C PHE A 265 -1.03 18.06 -12.19
N GLU A 266 0.20 18.17 -11.69
CA GLU A 266 1.15 17.07 -11.50
C GLU A 266 1.22 16.69 -10.02
N THR A 267 0.10 16.15 -9.51
CA THR A 267 -0.07 15.71 -8.12
C THR A 267 -0.91 14.43 -8.05
N ALA A 268 -0.67 13.59 -7.05
CA ALA A 268 -1.49 12.43 -6.71
C ALA A 268 -2.04 12.52 -5.27
N ALA A 269 -2.01 13.71 -4.66
CA ALA A 269 -2.52 13.95 -3.31
C ALA A 269 -4.05 13.97 -3.29
N THR A 270 -4.64 12.80 -3.19
CA THR A 270 -6.09 12.56 -3.40
C THR A 270 -6.98 13.22 -2.34
N ILE A 271 -6.61 13.20 -1.07
CA ILE A 271 -7.38 13.90 -0.02
C ILE A 271 -7.26 15.41 -0.18
N ALA A 272 -6.05 15.89 -0.50
CA ALA A 272 -5.81 17.33 -0.63
C ALA A 272 -6.52 17.95 -1.85
N THR A 273 -6.65 17.22 -2.97
CA THR A 273 -7.11 17.80 -4.25
C THR A 273 -8.35 17.11 -4.84
N GLY A 274 -8.68 15.92 -4.38
CA GLY A 274 -9.76 15.10 -4.90
C GLY A 274 -11.14 15.46 -4.37
N ARG A 275 -12.15 14.81 -4.93
CA ARG A 275 -13.55 14.92 -4.52
C ARG A 275 -14.18 13.54 -4.41
N VAL A 276 -15.26 13.45 -3.63
CA VAL A 276 -16.00 12.18 -3.47
C VAL A 276 -16.70 11.81 -4.78
N GLY A 277 -16.55 10.54 -5.16
CA GLY A 277 -17.23 9.97 -6.32
C GLY A 277 -17.11 8.44 -6.34
N ILE A 278 -17.53 7.82 -7.45
CA ILE A 278 -17.47 6.37 -7.64
C ILE A 278 -16.36 6.07 -8.65
N PHE A 279 -15.48 5.14 -8.26
CA PHE A 279 -14.26 4.85 -8.99
C PHE A 279 -13.75 3.45 -8.63
N HIS A 280 -13.34 2.65 -9.60
CA HIS A 280 -12.86 1.28 -9.41
C HIS A 280 -13.75 0.43 -8.46
N GLY A 281 -15.07 0.54 -8.60
CA GLY A 281 -16.03 -0.27 -7.83
C GLY A 281 -16.32 0.20 -6.41
N MET A 282 -15.79 1.33 -5.98
CA MET A 282 -15.98 1.92 -4.64
C MET A 282 -16.40 3.38 -4.71
N LYS A 283 -17.04 3.87 -3.64
CA LYS A 283 -17.21 5.30 -3.38
C LYS A 283 -16.09 5.78 -2.46
N SER A 284 -15.31 6.77 -2.91
CA SER A 284 -14.21 7.33 -2.14
C SER A 284 -13.83 8.71 -2.66
N TYR A 285 -12.77 9.33 -2.11
CA TYR A 285 -12.11 10.47 -2.76
C TYR A 285 -11.27 9.99 -3.94
N PHE A 286 -11.29 10.74 -5.03
CA PHE A 286 -10.35 10.61 -6.14
C PHE A 286 -10.14 11.92 -6.87
N CYS A 287 -8.99 12.05 -7.55
CA CYS A 287 -8.64 13.22 -8.35
C CYS A 287 -9.55 13.29 -9.58
N GLN A 288 -10.28 14.39 -9.72
CA GLN A 288 -11.27 14.62 -10.77
C GLN A 288 -11.01 15.94 -11.49
N ASP A 289 -11.25 15.93 -12.79
CA ASP A 289 -11.32 17.15 -13.57
C ASP A 289 -12.65 17.92 -13.31
N GLN A 290 -12.82 19.04 -14.01
CA GLN A 290 -14.02 19.88 -13.86
C GLN A 290 -15.32 19.19 -14.29
N TYR A 291 -15.24 18.10 -15.06
CA TYR A 291 -16.39 17.33 -15.55
C TYR A 291 -16.66 16.08 -14.71
N GLY A 292 -15.88 15.85 -13.65
CA GLY A 292 -15.98 14.67 -12.80
C GLY A 292 -15.33 13.41 -13.35
N GLN A 293 -14.52 13.54 -14.43
CA GLN A 293 -13.72 12.44 -14.94
C GLN A 293 -12.45 12.25 -14.09
N ILE A 294 -11.88 11.05 -14.13
CA ILE A 294 -10.62 10.78 -13.45
C ILE A 294 -9.53 11.66 -14.05
N ALA A 295 -8.96 12.56 -13.25
CA ALA A 295 -7.86 13.40 -13.68
C ALA A 295 -6.56 12.58 -13.79
N PRO A 296 -5.69 12.90 -14.74
CA PRO A 296 -4.31 12.43 -14.72
C PRO A 296 -3.65 12.84 -13.41
N VAL A 297 -2.82 11.98 -12.86
CA VAL A 297 -2.03 12.24 -11.67
C VAL A 297 -0.55 12.04 -11.97
N TYR A 298 0.30 12.53 -11.08
CA TYR A 298 1.73 12.38 -11.22
C TYR A 298 2.42 12.27 -9.87
N SER A 299 3.38 11.37 -9.78
CA SER A 299 4.37 11.25 -8.71
C SER A 299 5.64 10.62 -9.25
N ILE A 300 6.80 11.00 -8.71
CA ILE A 300 8.05 10.27 -8.93
C ILE A 300 7.95 8.81 -8.45
N SER A 301 7.06 8.55 -7.50
CA SER A 301 6.77 7.23 -6.97
C SER A 301 5.67 6.55 -7.76
N ALA A 302 6.03 5.55 -8.59
CA ALA A 302 5.06 4.76 -9.34
C ALA A 302 4.05 4.02 -8.43
N GLY A 303 4.41 3.71 -7.19
CA GLY A 303 3.52 3.06 -6.21
C GLY A 303 2.50 4.00 -5.57
N LEU A 304 2.71 5.33 -5.66
CA LEU A 304 1.78 6.35 -5.18
C LEU A 304 1.10 7.11 -6.33
N ASP A 305 1.46 6.81 -7.58
CA ASP A 305 0.89 7.40 -8.80
C ASP A 305 -0.50 6.79 -9.08
N TYR A 306 -1.46 7.08 -8.22
CA TYR A 306 -2.81 6.54 -8.23
C TYR A 306 -3.82 7.63 -7.86
N PRO A 307 -4.87 7.84 -8.66
CA PRO A 307 -5.78 8.97 -8.50
C PRO A 307 -6.84 8.81 -7.42
N GLY A 308 -6.77 7.80 -6.57
CA GLY A 308 -7.79 7.52 -5.55
C GLY A 308 -7.20 7.03 -4.23
N ILE A 309 -8.05 6.93 -3.22
CA ILE A 309 -7.69 6.45 -1.88
C ILE A 309 -8.70 5.43 -1.38
N GLY A 310 -8.27 4.52 -0.51
CA GLY A 310 -9.15 3.54 0.11
C GLY A 310 -10.31 4.18 0.89
N PRO A 311 -11.52 3.57 0.85
CA PRO A 311 -12.71 4.17 1.44
C PRO A 311 -12.64 4.30 2.97
N GLU A 312 -11.89 3.46 3.65
CA GLU A 312 -11.67 3.59 5.10
C GLU A 312 -10.80 4.80 5.42
N HIS A 313 -9.77 5.10 4.61
CA HIS A 313 -8.99 6.34 4.74
C HIS A 313 -9.86 7.58 4.51
N ALA A 314 -10.71 7.56 3.49
CA ALA A 314 -11.68 8.63 3.24
C ALA A 314 -12.57 8.88 4.46
N HIS A 315 -13.06 7.82 5.08
CA HIS A 315 -13.86 7.91 6.30
C HIS A 315 -13.06 8.45 7.50
N LEU A 316 -11.84 7.95 7.71
CA LEU A 316 -10.97 8.42 8.80
C LEU A 316 -10.63 9.91 8.65
N HIS A 317 -10.49 10.39 7.41
CA HIS A 317 -10.37 11.82 7.12
C HIS A 317 -11.63 12.59 7.50
N ASP A 318 -12.80 12.15 7.02
CA ASP A 318 -14.09 12.85 7.24
C ASP A 318 -14.43 13.02 8.72
N ILE A 319 -14.10 12.02 9.55
CA ILE A 319 -14.33 12.08 11.00
C ILE A 319 -13.18 12.72 11.78
N GLY A 320 -12.15 13.21 11.10
CA GLY A 320 -10.98 13.84 11.73
C GLY A 320 -10.11 12.89 12.56
N ARG A 321 -10.18 11.56 12.29
CA ARG A 321 -9.39 10.57 13.03
C ARG A 321 -7.95 10.46 12.51
N ALA A 322 -7.75 10.63 11.22
CA ALA A 322 -6.43 10.62 10.60
C ALA A 322 -6.19 11.93 9.84
N GLU A 323 -4.95 12.40 9.91
CA GLU A 323 -4.43 13.53 9.16
C GLU A 323 -3.85 13.06 7.82
N TYR A 324 -4.03 13.83 6.75
CA TYR A 324 -3.40 13.53 5.46
C TYR A 324 -2.61 14.76 5.02
N VAL A 325 -1.34 14.57 4.72
CA VAL A 325 -0.40 15.65 4.43
C VAL A 325 0.26 15.43 3.06
N PRO A 326 0.24 16.44 2.19
CA PRO A 326 0.90 16.37 0.90
C PRO A 326 2.43 16.54 1.06
N ILE A 327 3.18 15.69 0.36
CA ILE A 327 4.65 15.71 0.31
C ILE A 327 5.07 15.77 -1.15
N THR A 328 5.90 16.73 -1.51
CA THR A 328 6.41 16.89 -2.86
C THR A 328 7.49 15.86 -3.21
N ASP A 329 7.74 15.68 -4.51
CA ASP A 329 8.80 14.80 -4.99
C ASP A 329 10.18 15.22 -4.44
N GLU A 330 10.46 16.54 -4.39
CA GLU A 330 11.73 17.06 -3.85
C GLU A 330 11.89 16.71 -2.36
N GLU A 331 10.85 16.89 -1.56
CA GLU A 331 10.87 16.52 -0.15
C GLU A 331 11.09 15.02 0.04
N ALA A 332 10.42 14.18 -0.77
CA ALA A 332 10.57 12.74 -0.73
C ALA A 332 11.98 12.29 -1.15
N VAL A 333 12.54 12.88 -2.21
CA VAL A 333 13.91 12.57 -2.66
C VAL A 333 14.94 13.00 -1.61
N ASN A 334 14.79 14.18 -1.02
CA ASN A 334 15.67 14.64 0.06
C ASN A 334 15.60 13.69 1.28
N ALA A 335 14.42 13.21 1.63
CA ALA A 335 14.23 12.27 2.74
C ALA A 335 14.78 10.86 2.43
N PHE A 336 14.66 10.41 1.18
CA PHE A 336 15.28 9.17 0.71
C PHE A 336 16.80 9.19 0.92
N GLU A 337 17.46 10.25 0.45
CA GLU A 337 18.90 10.43 0.61
C GLU A 337 19.30 10.63 2.08
N TYR A 338 18.50 11.38 2.84
CA TYR A 338 18.74 11.62 4.26
C TYR A 338 18.74 10.31 5.06
N LEU A 339 17.72 9.48 4.91
CA LEU A 339 17.64 8.21 5.63
C LEU A 339 18.78 7.26 5.22
N ALA A 340 19.12 7.23 3.93
CA ALA A 340 20.24 6.43 3.42
C ALA A 340 21.57 6.83 4.04
N ARG A 341 21.85 8.14 4.14
CA ARG A 341 23.12 8.66 4.70
C ARG A 341 23.17 8.58 6.22
N THR A 342 22.02 8.76 6.89
CA THR A 342 21.97 8.85 8.36
C THR A 342 21.90 7.46 9.00
N GLU A 343 21.05 6.58 8.52
CA GLU A 343 20.82 5.27 9.12
C GLU A 343 21.34 4.09 8.27
N GLY A 344 21.85 4.34 7.06
CA GLY A 344 22.28 3.29 6.14
C GLY A 344 21.10 2.47 5.59
N ILE A 345 19.91 3.05 5.54
CA ILE A 345 18.68 2.42 5.06
C ILE A 345 18.23 3.15 3.81
N ILE A 346 18.21 2.46 2.68
CA ILE A 346 17.66 2.97 1.41
C ILE A 346 16.18 2.60 1.35
N PRO A 347 15.25 3.52 1.69
CA PRO A 347 13.83 3.22 1.70
C PRO A 347 13.27 3.20 0.29
N ALA A 348 12.15 2.52 0.04
CA ALA A 348 11.38 2.79 -1.17
C ALA A 348 10.98 4.27 -1.23
N ILE A 349 10.95 4.85 -2.43
CA ILE A 349 10.57 6.26 -2.61
C ILE A 349 9.17 6.55 -2.07
N GLU A 350 8.29 5.55 -2.07
CA GLU A 350 7.00 5.61 -1.41
C GLU A 350 7.16 5.95 0.07
N SER A 351 7.98 5.19 0.79
CA SER A 351 8.23 5.36 2.23
C SER A 351 8.92 6.67 2.56
N ALA A 352 9.73 7.18 1.64
CA ALA A 352 10.43 8.46 1.82
C ALA A 352 9.47 9.63 2.03
N HIS A 353 8.24 9.58 1.52
CA HIS A 353 7.20 10.58 1.82
C HIS A 353 6.88 10.61 3.33
N ALA A 354 6.77 9.45 3.97
CA ALA A 354 6.55 9.38 5.41
C ALA A 354 7.76 9.87 6.22
N VAL A 355 8.98 9.56 5.76
CA VAL A 355 10.22 10.06 6.36
C VAL A 355 10.30 11.58 6.24
N ALA A 356 9.95 12.16 5.09
CA ALA A 356 9.95 13.61 4.87
C ALA A 356 9.06 14.36 5.86
N TYR A 357 7.86 13.83 6.12
CA TYR A 357 7.00 14.45 7.13
C TYR A 357 7.54 14.27 8.55
N ALA A 358 8.08 13.12 8.87
CA ALA A 358 8.70 12.88 10.19
C ALA A 358 9.86 13.84 10.46
N MET A 359 10.65 14.21 9.44
CA MET A 359 11.71 15.21 9.55
C MET A 359 11.18 16.59 9.94
N LYS A 360 9.95 16.93 9.51
CA LYS A 360 9.28 18.18 9.90
C LYS A 360 8.65 18.09 11.29
N LEU A 361 8.06 16.95 11.62
CA LEU A 361 7.28 16.75 12.84
C LEU A 361 8.16 16.53 14.07
N ALA A 362 9.19 15.68 13.99
CA ALA A 362 9.99 15.26 15.13
C ALA A 362 10.59 16.43 15.95
N PRO A 363 11.16 17.48 15.31
CA PRO A 363 11.70 18.64 16.05
C PRO A 363 10.66 19.41 16.87
N THR A 364 9.38 19.30 16.51
CA THR A 364 8.28 20.01 17.19
C THR A 364 7.73 19.27 18.40
N MET A 365 8.15 18.01 18.58
CA MET A 365 7.67 17.12 19.64
C MET A 365 8.66 17.02 20.80
N GLY A 366 8.16 16.60 21.95
CA GLY A 366 8.99 16.43 23.16
C GLY A 366 9.87 15.17 23.10
N LYS A 367 11.03 15.19 23.75
CA LYS A 367 12.00 14.09 23.81
C LYS A 367 11.45 12.78 24.40
N ASN A 368 10.38 12.86 25.18
CA ASN A 368 9.69 11.69 25.74
C ASN A 368 8.59 11.15 24.84
N GLN A 369 8.33 11.80 23.71
CA GLN A 369 7.38 11.35 22.70
C GLN A 369 8.08 10.44 21.68
N ALA A 370 7.29 9.59 21.02
CA ALA A 370 7.79 8.65 20.04
C ALA A 370 6.96 8.68 18.76
N ILE A 371 7.65 8.66 17.62
CA ILE A 371 7.08 8.53 16.28
C ILE A 371 7.44 7.14 15.74
N VAL A 372 6.48 6.45 15.15
CA VAL A 372 6.73 5.26 14.35
C VAL A 372 6.49 5.59 12.88
N ILE A 373 7.48 5.34 12.03
CA ILE A 373 7.41 5.49 10.59
C ILE A 373 7.38 4.09 9.96
N THR A 374 6.42 3.81 9.11
CA THR A 374 6.40 2.55 8.36
C THR A 374 7.29 2.67 7.11
N ILE A 375 8.41 1.95 7.10
CA ILE A 375 9.24 1.77 5.91
C ILE A 375 8.63 0.63 5.11
N SER A 376 7.73 0.97 4.23
CA SER A 376 6.83 0.04 3.55
C SER A 376 7.51 -0.87 2.51
N GLY A 377 8.69 -0.48 2.05
CA GLY A 377 9.50 -1.24 1.10
C GLY A 377 10.93 -0.71 1.02
N ARG A 378 11.80 -1.49 0.36
CA ARG A 378 13.20 -1.12 0.12
C ARG A 378 13.38 -0.39 -1.21
N GLY A 379 14.38 0.46 -1.29
CA GLY A 379 14.59 1.42 -2.36
C GLY A 379 15.58 1.00 -3.45
N ASP A 380 16.07 -0.25 -3.47
CA ASP A 380 17.00 -0.71 -4.52
C ASP A 380 16.43 -0.46 -5.93
N LYS A 381 15.13 -0.69 -6.09
CA LYS A 381 14.39 -0.46 -7.33
C LYS A 381 14.32 1.01 -7.76
N ASP A 382 14.54 1.94 -6.83
CA ASP A 382 14.32 3.38 -7.04
C ASP A 382 15.62 4.15 -7.28
N CYS A 383 16.79 3.53 -7.03
CA CYS A 383 18.09 4.18 -7.14
C CYS A 383 18.29 4.85 -8.50
N ALA A 384 17.96 4.16 -9.60
CA ALA A 384 18.08 4.72 -10.95
C ALA A 384 17.12 5.92 -11.19
N ALA A 385 15.90 5.88 -10.62
CA ALA A 385 14.96 6.99 -10.72
C ALA A 385 15.44 8.21 -9.93
N ILE A 386 16.00 8.00 -8.74
CA ILE A 386 16.58 9.07 -7.91
C ILE A 386 17.82 9.68 -8.58
N ALA A 387 18.72 8.85 -9.14
CA ALA A 387 19.88 9.34 -9.89
C ALA A 387 19.44 10.25 -11.05
N ARG A 388 18.50 9.78 -11.88
CA ARG A 388 17.93 10.60 -12.97
C ARG A 388 17.32 11.91 -12.48
N TYR A 389 16.59 11.87 -11.36
CA TYR A 389 16.01 13.08 -10.76
C TYR A 389 17.08 14.09 -10.35
N ARG A 390 18.25 13.62 -9.89
CA ARG A 390 19.42 14.44 -9.56
C ARG A 390 20.28 14.83 -10.77
N GLY A 391 19.94 14.37 -11.98
CA GLY A 391 20.70 14.63 -13.19
C GLY A 391 21.94 13.74 -13.34
N GLU A 392 21.98 12.63 -12.60
CA GLU A 392 23.01 11.61 -12.71
C GLU A 392 22.51 10.46 -13.60
N ASP A 393 23.38 9.95 -14.46
CA ASP A 393 23.09 8.77 -15.29
C ASP A 393 23.85 7.57 -14.74
N ILE A 394 23.10 6.55 -14.32
CA ILE A 394 23.68 5.25 -13.92
C ILE A 394 23.39 4.25 -15.04
N HIS A 395 24.43 3.79 -15.67
CA HIS A 395 24.32 2.68 -16.63
C HIS A 395 24.06 1.40 -15.84
N GLU A 396 22.89 0.79 -16.06
CA GLU A 396 22.53 -0.54 -15.54
C GLU A 396 23.11 -1.64 -16.44
#